data_6c403f2da26d0cf1ac87abfb1e126cef
#
_entry.id   6c403f2da26d0cf1ac87abfb1e126cef
#
_cell.length_a   1.000
_cell.length_b   1.000
_cell.length_c   1.000
_cell.angle_alpha   90.00
_cell.angle_beta   90.00
_cell.angle_gamma   90.00
#
_symmetry.space_group_name_H-M   'P 1'
#
loop_
_entity.id
_entity.type
_entity.pdbx_description
1 polymer ?
#
loop_
_entity_poly.entity_id
_entity_poly.type
_entity_poly.pdbx_seq_one_letter_code
_entity_poly.pdbx_strand_id
1 'polypeptide(L)'
;MPAPRTLLEHGRVIDGLGNAPFEASVLFDHTGILHVGSMTPELLGSGPLQRIDARGKTIMPGLIDAHCHVTFDEPHSNDELFFHRRPGLAAIIAAYNANKVLQAGVTGFLDADCIFDLGVDLRDAIEANVVPGPRMSTGGYVLLTGVGGTAGRLLPDQGTRGYGVVVSSRDEIVREVRRQIKLGVDWVKVHVTGLIPRQRDAGEIQVWSYDELRLVVDTAHQLGIPVVGHCRNASSARDAARAGFDLLLHATYMDDEALTAVADARVPIVPTLTFQANLADHGDLVNAAPELRDIFRREIEHSAVMLRRAYDAGVPLLCGSESGFALTPYGEWHFRELQLFVEAFGLTPLEAIRSATSEAARALKLHGRTGAVAAGRLADLLVINGDPIANIRILGDKRRIEHIFIGGEAVSRAPPRARRPISGWRVSPFADRALTWEMAQARIAERDAAQGDAS
;
A
#
# COMPACT_ATOMS: atom_id res chain seq x y z
N MET A 1 -6.83 35.58 12.48
CA MET A 1 -7.22 34.84 13.70
C MET A 1 -6.23 33.69 13.86
N PRO A 2 -5.82 33.32 15.08
CA PRO A 2 -4.99 32.12 15.23
C PRO A 2 -5.74 30.90 14.67
N ALA A 3 -5.00 29.99 14.05
CA ALA A 3 -5.57 28.77 13.47
C ALA A 3 -6.25 27.93 14.57
N PRO A 4 -7.37 27.26 14.28
CA PRO A 4 -8.01 26.34 15.20
C PRO A 4 -7.04 25.18 15.53
N ARG A 5 -6.92 24.85 16.80
CA ARG A 5 -6.08 23.72 17.29
C ARG A 5 -6.96 22.61 17.81
N THR A 6 -6.45 21.40 17.72
CA THR A 6 -7.10 20.20 18.28
C THR A 6 -6.21 19.58 19.36
N LEU A 7 -6.84 19.20 20.46
CA LEU A 7 -6.23 18.48 21.56
C LEU A 7 -6.92 17.13 21.75
N LEU A 8 -6.17 16.05 21.54
CA LEU A 8 -6.57 14.71 21.95
C LEU A 8 -6.08 14.50 23.38
N GLU A 9 -7.00 14.27 24.33
CA GLU A 9 -6.68 14.24 25.77
C GLU A 9 -6.64 12.81 26.29
N HIS A 10 -5.60 12.50 27.08
CA HIS A 10 -5.51 11.27 27.89
C HIS A 10 -5.60 9.97 27.09
N GLY A 11 -5.00 9.91 25.90
CA GLY A 11 -4.97 8.69 25.10
C GLY A 11 -3.70 7.88 25.32
N ARG A 12 -3.77 6.58 25.02
CA ARG A 12 -2.61 5.74 24.89
C ARG A 12 -1.95 5.97 23.54
N VAL A 13 -0.76 6.54 23.52
CA VAL A 13 -0.02 6.86 22.30
C VAL A 13 0.82 5.68 21.84
N ILE A 14 0.64 5.27 20.59
CA ILE A 14 1.57 4.43 19.81
C ILE A 14 2.23 5.37 18.81
N ASP A 15 3.51 5.64 19.00
CA ASP A 15 4.18 6.72 18.28
C ASP A 15 4.53 6.40 16.81
N GLY A 16 4.39 5.14 16.38
CA GLY A 16 4.77 4.70 15.02
C GLY A 16 6.27 4.54 14.80
N LEU A 17 7.10 4.73 15.83
CA LEU A 17 8.57 4.60 15.77
C LEU A 17 9.08 3.28 16.36
N GLY A 18 8.16 2.46 16.92
CA GLY A 18 8.50 1.20 17.55
C GLY A 18 8.79 1.31 19.05
N ASN A 19 8.61 2.48 19.66
CA ASN A 19 8.75 2.66 21.10
C ASN A 19 7.56 2.05 21.86
N ALA A 20 7.78 1.73 23.15
CA ALA A 20 6.71 1.27 24.02
C ALA A 20 5.58 2.32 24.10
N PRO A 21 4.31 1.92 24.14
CA PRO A 21 3.19 2.85 24.25
C PRO A 21 3.23 3.60 25.59
N PHE A 22 2.71 4.82 25.58
CA PHE A 22 2.66 5.68 26.76
C PHE A 22 1.39 6.52 26.81
N GLU A 23 0.97 6.93 28.00
CA GLU A 23 -0.19 7.81 28.19
C GLU A 23 0.22 9.26 27.95
N ALA A 24 -0.48 9.94 27.04
CA ALA A 24 -0.22 11.35 26.73
C ALA A 24 -1.45 12.04 26.10
N SER A 25 -1.38 13.36 26.07
CA SER A 25 -2.22 14.18 25.21
C SER A 25 -1.43 14.64 23.98
N VAL A 26 -2.12 14.87 22.86
CA VAL A 26 -1.52 15.32 21.59
C VAL A 26 -2.19 16.60 21.15
N LEU A 27 -1.42 17.68 21.07
CA LEU A 27 -1.84 18.99 20.57
C LEU A 27 -1.33 19.21 19.16
N PHE A 28 -2.20 19.59 18.25
CA PHE A 28 -1.86 19.81 16.85
C PHE A 28 -2.76 20.86 16.18
N ASP A 29 -2.32 21.32 15.02
CA ASP A 29 -3.08 22.15 14.08
C ASP A 29 -2.69 21.81 12.63
N HIS A 30 -3.07 22.66 11.67
CA HIS A 30 -2.73 22.50 10.26
C HIS A 30 -1.22 22.57 9.95
N THR A 31 -0.40 23.08 10.84
CA THR A 31 1.06 23.11 10.68
C THR A 31 1.74 21.81 11.10
N GLY A 32 1.05 20.99 11.92
CA GLY A 32 1.49 19.69 12.39
C GLY A 32 1.24 19.46 13.88
N ILE A 33 1.94 18.45 14.43
CA ILE A 33 1.89 18.11 15.84
C ILE A 33 2.76 19.12 16.62
N LEU A 34 2.14 19.88 17.49
CA LEU A 34 2.78 20.93 18.28
C LEU A 34 3.41 20.38 19.54
N HIS A 35 2.72 19.43 20.21
CA HIS A 35 3.19 18.83 21.47
C HIS A 35 2.60 17.45 21.70
N VAL A 36 3.39 16.57 22.32
CA VAL A 36 2.97 15.24 22.80
C VAL A 36 3.44 15.10 24.25
N GLY A 37 2.50 14.89 25.18
CA GLY A 37 2.82 14.77 26.61
C GLY A 37 1.78 15.43 27.51
N SER A 38 2.23 15.86 28.70
CA SER A 38 1.39 16.64 29.62
C SER A 38 1.17 18.05 29.10
N MET A 39 -0.05 18.54 29.24
CA MET A 39 -0.42 19.89 28.79
C MET A 39 -0.23 20.92 29.92
N THR A 40 0.32 22.09 29.57
CA THR A 40 0.38 23.26 30.45
C THR A 40 -0.51 24.38 29.91
N PRO A 41 -0.95 25.34 30.74
CA PRO A 41 -1.73 26.47 30.29
C PRO A 41 -1.05 27.27 29.17
N GLU A 42 0.26 27.38 29.19
CA GLU A 42 1.07 28.10 28.17
C GLU A 42 0.99 27.41 26.81
N LEU A 43 1.08 26.06 26.78
CA LEU A 43 0.92 25.28 25.55
C LEU A 43 -0.49 25.42 24.97
N LEU A 44 -1.50 25.46 25.82
CA LEU A 44 -2.89 25.60 25.37
C LEU A 44 -3.20 27.00 24.84
N GLY A 45 -2.55 28.05 25.38
CA GLY A 45 -2.78 29.43 24.92
C GLY A 45 -4.24 29.85 24.97
N SER A 46 -4.58 31.00 24.32
CA SER A 46 -5.93 31.59 24.36
C SER A 46 -6.74 31.47 23.05
N GLY A 47 -6.21 30.77 22.04
CA GLY A 47 -6.89 30.61 20.74
C GLY A 47 -7.97 29.53 20.75
N PRO A 48 -8.75 29.41 19.66
CA PRO A 48 -9.74 28.35 19.50
C PRO A 48 -9.12 26.95 19.68
N LEU A 49 -9.73 26.13 20.54
CA LEU A 49 -9.24 24.79 20.85
C LEU A 49 -10.41 23.79 20.88
N GLN A 50 -10.39 22.83 19.94
CA GLN A 50 -11.25 21.66 19.99
C GLN A 50 -10.63 20.62 20.93
N ARG A 51 -11.40 20.08 21.86
CA ARG A 51 -10.97 19.02 22.78
C ARG A 51 -11.68 17.71 22.44
N ILE A 52 -10.94 16.62 22.38
CA ILE A 52 -11.46 15.28 22.13
C ILE A 52 -10.91 14.36 23.22
N ASP A 53 -11.79 13.75 24.00
CA ASP A 53 -11.41 12.79 25.04
C ASP A 53 -11.03 11.45 24.43
N ALA A 54 -9.77 11.07 24.57
CA ALA A 54 -9.20 9.82 24.08
C ALA A 54 -8.94 8.80 25.19
N ARG A 55 -9.50 8.96 26.40
CA ARG A 55 -9.36 8.00 27.50
C ARG A 55 -9.83 6.61 27.10
N GLY A 56 -8.98 5.60 27.35
CA GLY A 56 -9.26 4.21 26.95
C GLY A 56 -9.12 3.95 25.46
N LYS A 57 -8.65 4.91 24.66
CA LYS A 57 -8.44 4.80 23.21
C LYS A 57 -6.96 4.90 22.87
N THR A 58 -6.61 4.42 21.71
CA THR A 58 -5.27 4.55 21.14
C THR A 58 -5.19 5.73 20.19
N ILE A 59 -4.18 6.57 20.37
CA ILE A 59 -3.77 7.60 19.40
C ILE A 59 -2.56 7.07 18.65
N MET A 60 -2.62 6.98 17.34
CA MET A 60 -1.51 6.50 16.51
C MET A 60 -1.41 7.28 15.20
N PRO A 61 -0.30 7.18 14.46
CA PRO A 61 -0.24 7.74 13.12
C PRO A 61 -1.26 7.07 12.21
N GLY A 62 -1.73 7.77 11.18
CA GLY A 62 -2.45 7.17 10.08
C GLY A 62 -1.65 6.08 9.40
N LEU A 63 -2.33 5.03 8.96
CA LEU A 63 -1.69 3.97 8.17
C LEU A 63 -1.21 4.53 6.83
N ILE A 64 -0.12 3.98 6.33
CA ILE A 64 0.41 4.27 5.00
C ILE A 64 0.53 2.96 4.25
N ASP A 65 -0.12 2.88 3.08
CA ASP A 65 -0.11 1.73 2.19
C ASP A 65 0.93 1.96 1.08
N ALA A 66 2.05 1.26 1.14
CA ALA A 66 3.16 1.45 0.20
C ALA A 66 2.94 0.78 -1.17
N HIS A 67 1.78 0.13 -1.40
CA HIS A 67 1.43 -0.49 -2.68
C HIS A 67 -0.09 -0.59 -2.84
N CYS A 68 -0.68 0.34 -3.57
CA CYS A 68 -2.12 0.43 -3.84
C CYS A 68 -2.34 0.80 -5.31
N HIS A 69 -3.50 0.46 -5.88
CA HIS A 69 -3.85 0.71 -7.29
C HIS A 69 -5.23 1.33 -7.42
N VAL A 70 -5.39 2.62 -7.08
CA VAL A 70 -6.72 3.27 -7.01
C VAL A 70 -7.42 3.38 -8.37
N THR A 71 -6.69 3.20 -9.47
CA THR A 71 -7.22 3.27 -10.83
C THR A 71 -7.71 1.93 -11.39
N PHE A 72 -7.38 0.79 -10.76
CA PHE A 72 -7.74 -0.55 -11.25
C PHE A 72 -9.23 -0.88 -11.08
N ASP A 73 -9.84 -0.41 -10.01
CA ASP A 73 -11.29 -0.49 -9.77
C ASP A 73 -11.82 -1.90 -9.50
N GLU A 74 -11.10 -2.65 -8.69
CA GLU A 74 -11.50 -3.96 -8.15
C GLU A 74 -11.80 -5.01 -9.25
N PRO A 75 -10.91 -5.21 -10.25
CA PRO A 75 -11.13 -6.23 -11.28
C PRO A 75 -11.17 -7.63 -10.68
N HIS A 76 -12.00 -8.49 -11.28
CA HIS A 76 -12.16 -9.88 -10.89
C HIS A 76 -11.21 -10.84 -11.63
N SER A 77 -10.52 -10.34 -12.65
CA SER A 77 -9.50 -11.05 -13.40
C SER A 77 -8.49 -10.08 -13.99
N ASN A 78 -7.34 -10.63 -14.42
CA ASN A 78 -6.34 -9.83 -15.13
C ASN A 78 -6.87 -9.28 -16.46
N ASP A 79 -7.79 -9.97 -17.10
CA ASP A 79 -8.38 -9.54 -18.38
C ASP A 79 -9.16 -8.22 -18.22
N GLU A 80 -9.83 -8.04 -17.09
CA GLU A 80 -10.60 -6.83 -16.79
C GLU A 80 -9.72 -5.57 -16.69
N LEU A 81 -8.42 -5.70 -16.44
CA LEU A 81 -7.47 -4.58 -16.45
C LEU A 81 -7.31 -3.93 -17.84
N PHE A 82 -7.74 -4.58 -18.90
CA PHE A 82 -7.62 -4.09 -20.28
C PHE A 82 -8.94 -3.59 -20.88
N PHE A 83 -10.06 -3.74 -20.17
CA PHE A 83 -11.38 -3.29 -20.57
C PHE A 83 -11.79 -2.05 -19.79
N HIS A 84 -11.25 -0.90 -20.18
CA HIS A 84 -11.33 0.31 -19.39
C HIS A 84 -12.47 1.23 -19.79
N ARG A 85 -12.89 1.99 -18.78
CA ARG A 85 -13.70 3.18 -18.96
C ARG A 85 -12.91 4.23 -19.72
N ARG A 86 -13.64 5.19 -20.27
CA ARG A 86 -13.01 6.41 -20.78
C ARG A 86 -12.27 7.13 -19.64
N PRO A 87 -11.13 7.80 -19.91
CA PRO A 87 -10.27 8.40 -18.89
C PRO A 87 -11.01 9.30 -17.89
N GLY A 88 -11.92 10.16 -18.37
CA GLY A 88 -12.66 11.03 -17.44
C GLY A 88 -13.53 10.29 -16.42
N LEU A 89 -14.18 9.18 -16.80
CA LEU A 89 -14.94 8.37 -15.85
C LEU A 89 -14.00 7.59 -14.92
N ALA A 90 -12.89 7.09 -15.44
CA ALA A 90 -11.88 6.39 -14.65
C ALA A 90 -11.30 7.31 -13.56
N ALA A 91 -10.98 8.57 -13.87
CA ALA A 91 -10.50 9.56 -12.90
C ALA A 91 -11.52 9.83 -11.78
N ILE A 92 -12.80 9.99 -12.12
CA ILE A 92 -13.89 10.20 -11.12
C ILE A 92 -14.00 8.98 -10.20
N ILE A 93 -13.89 7.77 -10.74
CA ILE A 93 -13.95 6.54 -9.96
C ILE A 93 -12.70 6.37 -9.10
N ALA A 94 -11.52 6.73 -9.59
CA ALA A 94 -10.30 6.70 -8.80
C ALA A 94 -10.39 7.62 -7.57
N ALA A 95 -10.98 8.81 -7.70
CA ALA A 95 -11.24 9.69 -6.56
C ALA A 95 -12.22 9.08 -5.54
N TYR A 96 -13.26 8.38 -6.01
CA TYR A 96 -14.16 7.62 -5.15
C TYR A 96 -13.42 6.49 -4.41
N ASN A 97 -12.53 5.77 -5.10
CA ASN A 97 -11.73 4.68 -4.52
C ASN A 97 -10.74 5.21 -3.48
N ALA A 98 -10.05 6.32 -3.76
CA ALA A 98 -9.14 6.97 -2.80
C ALA A 98 -9.87 7.38 -1.51
N ASN A 99 -11.11 7.85 -1.60
CA ASN A 99 -11.92 8.13 -0.41
C ASN A 99 -12.26 6.84 0.38
N LYS A 100 -12.51 5.70 -0.26
CA LYS A 100 -12.68 4.41 0.46
C LYS A 100 -11.43 4.04 1.25
N VAL A 101 -10.24 4.23 0.65
CA VAL A 101 -8.94 3.99 1.29
C VAL A 101 -8.78 4.89 2.52
N LEU A 102 -9.09 6.19 2.40
CA LEU A 102 -9.06 7.15 3.50
C LEU A 102 -9.96 6.73 4.66
N GLN A 103 -11.19 6.30 4.38
CA GLN A 103 -12.15 5.87 5.40
C GLN A 103 -11.72 4.63 6.20
N ALA A 104 -10.74 3.87 5.72
CA ALA A 104 -10.11 2.76 6.42
C ALA A 104 -8.93 3.18 7.32
N GLY A 105 -8.68 4.47 7.52
CA GLY A 105 -7.59 4.97 8.35
C GLY A 105 -6.23 5.02 7.62
N VAL A 106 -6.22 4.84 6.32
CA VAL A 106 -5.02 5.02 5.49
C VAL A 106 -4.92 6.50 5.14
N THR A 107 -3.94 7.18 5.72
CA THR A 107 -3.72 8.62 5.51
C THR A 107 -2.69 8.91 4.42
N GLY A 108 -2.05 7.87 3.90
CA GLY A 108 -1.12 7.99 2.77
C GLY A 108 -1.00 6.68 2.00
N PHE A 109 -0.74 6.75 0.69
CA PHE A 109 -0.47 5.57 -0.12
C PHE A 109 0.41 5.88 -1.35
N LEU A 110 1.08 4.83 -1.85
CA LEU A 110 1.72 4.82 -3.15
C LEU A 110 0.82 4.09 -4.17
N ASP A 111 0.38 4.79 -5.21
CA ASP A 111 -0.17 4.19 -6.44
C ASP A 111 0.99 3.95 -7.41
N ALA A 112 1.59 2.76 -7.31
CA ALA A 112 2.86 2.49 -7.96
C ALA A 112 2.77 2.55 -9.50
N ASP A 113 1.64 2.10 -10.06
CA ASP A 113 1.33 2.17 -11.48
C ASP A 113 -0.17 2.38 -11.70
N CYS A 114 -0.53 3.17 -12.68
CA CYS A 114 -1.90 3.60 -12.89
C CYS A 114 -2.34 3.47 -14.36
N ILE A 115 -3.66 3.45 -14.55
CA ILE A 115 -4.29 3.42 -15.86
C ILE A 115 -4.37 4.86 -16.41
N PHE A 116 -3.99 5.07 -17.66
CA PHE A 116 -4.04 6.36 -18.37
C PHE A 116 -3.23 7.49 -17.73
N ASP A 117 -2.19 7.19 -16.95
CA ASP A 117 -1.44 8.20 -16.18
C ASP A 117 -2.32 9.01 -15.17
N LEU A 118 -3.48 8.51 -14.79
CA LEU A 118 -4.46 9.24 -13.95
C LEU A 118 -3.99 9.50 -12.52
N GLY A 119 -2.94 8.81 -12.07
CA GLY A 119 -2.43 8.96 -10.71
C GLY A 119 -1.96 10.39 -10.43
N VAL A 120 -1.31 11.04 -11.39
CA VAL A 120 -0.84 12.44 -11.25
C VAL A 120 -2.03 13.40 -11.10
N ASP A 121 -3.04 13.27 -11.97
CA ASP A 121 -4.23 14.10 -11.93
C ASP A 121 -4.99 13.94 -10.59
N LEU A 122 -5.08 12.70 -10.09
CA LEU A 122 -5.74 12.42 -8.81
C LEU A 122 -4.96 12.99 -7.62
N ARG A 123 -3.63 12.80 -7.59
CA ARG A 123 -2.77 13.38 -6.55
C ARG A 123 -2.94 14.89 -6.49
N ASP A 124 -2.82 15.55 -7.63
CA ASP A 124 -2.93 17.00 -7.73
C ASP A 124 -4.33 17.50 -7.30
N ALA A 125 -5.40 16.75 -7.63
CA ALA A 125 -6.76 17.06 -7.19
C ALA A 125 -6.94 16.88 -5.67
N ILE A 126 -6.32 15.88 -5.05
CA ILE A 126 -6.32 15.69 -3.60
C ILE A 126 -5.55 16.81 -2.91
N GLU A 127 -4.34 17.15 -3.38
CA GLU A 127 -3.50 18.21 -2.82
C GLU A 127 -4.16 19.59 -2.93
N ALA A 128 -4.91 19.81 -4.00
CA ALA A 128 -5.69 21.03 -4.22
C ALA A 128 -7.03 21.06 -3.47
N ASN A 129 -7.34 20.07 -2.64
CA ASN A 129 -8.63 19.91 -1.94
C ASN A 129 -9.86 19.89 -2.88
N VAL A 130 -9.69 19.48 -4.14
CA VAL A 130 -10.80 19.31 -5.09
C VAL A 130 -11.60 18.05 -4.77
N VAL A 131 -10.91 16.99 -4.34
CA VAL A 131 -11.50 15.73 -3.89
C VAL A 131 -10.87 15.27 -2.58
N PRO A 132 -11.64 14.61 -1.69
CA PRO A 132 -11.06 14.01 -0.49
C PRO A 132 -10.24 12.77 -0.82
N GLY A 133 -9.09 12.63 -0.18
CA GLY A 133 -8.24 11.45 -0.32
C GLY A 133 -7.07 11.47 0.67
N PRO A 134 -6.35 10.34 0.82
CA PRO A 134 -5.09 10.29 1.54
C PRO A 134 -4.00 11.10 0.82
N ARG A 135 -2.88 11.39 1.50
CA ARG A 135 -1.67 11.81 0.79
C ARG A 135 -1.27 10.75 -0.22
N MET A 136 -0.89 11.16 -1.40
CA MET A 136 -0.61 10.24 -2.49
C MET A 136 0.75 10.51 -3.09
N SER A 137 1.53 9.46 -3.34
CA SER A 137 2.58 9.48 -4.37
C SER A 137 2.20 8.51 -5.48
N THR A 138 2.67 8.74 -6.69
CA THR A 138 2.20 7.99 -7.85
C THR A 138 3.30 7.74 -8.87
N GLY A 139 3.24 6.56 -9.51
CA GLY A 139 3.87 6.28 -10.78
C GLY A 139 2.98 6.68 -11.96
N GLY A 140 3.45 6.37 -13.16
CA GLY A 140 2.68 6.47 -14.38
C GLY A 140 2.28 5.08 -14.89
N TYR A 141 2.29 4.90 -16.21
CA TYR A 141 2.27 3.57 -16.79
C TYR A 141 3.48 2.75 -16.32
N VAL A 142 3.24 1.48 -15.98
CA VAL A 142 4.37 0.59 -15.73
C VAL A 142 5.17 0.36 -17.00
N LEU A 143 6.48 0.36 -16.89
CA LEU A 143 7.37 -0.02 -18.00
C LEU A 143 7.39 -1.55 -18.16
N LEU A 144 7.12 -2.01 -19.37
CA LEU A 144 7.09 -3.42 -19.77
C LEU A 144 8.05 -3.62 -20.95
N THR A 145 8.63 -4.81 -21.06
CA THR A 145 9.32 -5.25 -22.29
C THR A 145 8.33 -5.86 -23.28
N GLY A 146 8.77 -6.19 -24.48
CA GLY A 146 7.98 -6.94 -25.46
C GLY A 146 7.58 -8.35 -25.01
N VAL A 147 8.21 -8.90 -23.95
CA VAL A 147 7.78 -10.15 -23.30
C VAL A 147 6.59 -9.89 -22.36
N GLY A 148 6.42 -8.65 -21.93
CA GLY A 148 5.32 -8.18 -21.09
C GLY A 148 5.58 -8.24 -19.61
N GLY A 149 4.52 -7.97 -18.83
CA GLY A 149 4.42 -8.09 -17.38
C GLY A 149 3.45 -9.17 -16.97
N THR A 150 2.83 -9.06 -15.80
CA THR A 150 1.92 -10.07 -15.23
C THR A 150 0.78 -10.45 -16.20
N ALA A 151 0.22 -9.51 -16.92
CA ALA A 151 -0.80 -9.76 -17.95
C ALA A 151 -0.27 -9.53 -19.38
N GLY A 152 1.03 -9.70 -19.60
CA GLY A 152 1.73 -9.32 -20.82
C GLY A 152 1.21 -9.96 -22.10
N ARG A 153 0.62 -11.16 -22.02
CA ARG A 153 0.01 -11.82 -23.18
C ARG A 153 -1.19 -11.08 -23.78
N LEU A 154 -1.80 -10.17 -23.01
CA LEU A 154 -2.97 -9.38 -23.42
C LEU A 154 -2.57 -8.00 -23.95
N LEU A 155 -1.29 -7.63 -23.79
CA LEU A 155 -0.76 -6.37 -24.31
C LEU A 155 -0.38 -6.48 -25.80
N PRO A 156 -0.55 -5.43 -26.59
CA PRO A 156 0.03 -5.37 -27.93
C PRO A 156 1.56 -5.28 -27.82
N ASP A 157 2.28 -5.73 -28.84
CA ASP A 157 3.75 -5.70 -28.88
C ASP A 157 4.33 -4.27 -28.86
N GLN A 158 3.51 -3.26 -29.04
CA GLN A 158 3.90 -1.87 -29.08
C GLN A 158 2.81 -0.95 -28.49
N GLY A 159 3.23 0.15 -27.92
CA GLY A 159 2.33 1.21 -27.46
C GLY A 159 1.86 1.03 -26.03
N THR A 160 0.73 1.67 -25.71
CA THR A 160 0.13 1.68 -24.36
C THR A 160 -1.23 1.03 -24.38
N ARG A 161 -1.48 0.18 -23.40
CA ARG A 161 -2.81 -0.34 -23.13
C ARG A 161 -2.93 -0.72 -21.65
N GLY A 162 -4.10 -0.41 -21.09
CA GLY A 162 -4.33 -0.71 -19.69
C GLY A 162 -3.42 0.14 -18.80
N TYR A 163 -2.66 -0.52 -17.96
CA TYR A 163 -1.77 0.09 -16.97
C TYR A 163 -0.29 0.13 -17.41
N GLY A 164 0.05 -0.33 -18.63
CA GLY A 164 1.43 -0.48 -19.04
C GLY A 164 1.76 0.10 -20.42
N VAL A 165 3.03 0.39 -20.59
CA VAL A 165 3.65 0.78 -21.85
C VAL A 165 4.80 -0.15 -22.21
N VAL A 166 4.79 -0.69 -23.43
CA VAL A 166 5.86 -1.55 -23.92
C VAL A 166 6.99 -0.70 -24.48
N VAL A 167 8.20 -0.93 -23.99
CA VAL A 167 9.46 -0.33 -24.45
C VAL A 167 10.38 -1.44 -24.94
N SER A 168 10.80 -1.36 -26.20
CA SER A 168 11.52 -2.43 -26.90
C SER A 168 12.94 -2.02 -27.30
N SER A 169 13.36 -0.81 -26.96
CA SER A 169 14.70 -0.30 -27.26
C SER A 169 15.19 0.68 -26.18
N ARG A 170 16.50 0.88 -26.13
CA ARG A 170 17.13 1.85 -25.21
C ARG A 170 16.58 3.28 -25.39
N ASP A 171 16.34 3.69 -26.63
CA ASP A 171 15.77 5.01 -26.92
C ASP A 171 14.32 5.14 -26.44
N GLU A 172 13.53 4.08 -26.55
CA GLU A 172 12.16 4.04 -26.05
C GLU A 172 12.14 4.10 -24.50
N ILE A 173 13.03 3.38 -23.83
CA ILE A 173 13.19 3.44 -22.37
C ILE A 173 13.44 4.90 -21.95
N VAL A 174 14.47 5.55 -22.52
CA VAL A 174 14.83 6.92 -22.18
C VAL A 174 13.70 7.91 -22.47
N ARG A 175 13.05 7.76 -23.63
CA ARG A 175 11.92 8.61 -24.03
C ARG A 175 10.75 8.49 -23.06
N GLU A 176 10.37 7.25 -22.69
CA GLU A 176 9.22 7.02 -21.83
C GLU A 176 9.48 7.45 -20.38
N VAL A 177 10.63 7.14 -19.81
CA VAL A 177 11.03 7.62 -18.48
C VAL A 177 10.94 9.14 -18.42
N ARG A 178 11.51 9.85 -19.41
CA ARG A 178 11.44 11.32 -19.48
C ARG A 178 10.02 11.85 -19.69
N ARG A 179 9.17 11.13 -20.44
CA ARG A 179 7.75 11.48 -20.63
C ARG A 179 7.01 11.45 -19.30
N GLN A 180 7.16 10.37 -18.54
CA GLN A 180 6.51 10.21 -17.24
C GLN A 180 7.01 11.27 -16.24
N ILE A 181 8.31 11.54 -16.19
CA ILE A 181 8.87 12.58 -15.32
C ILE A 181 8.34 13.95 -15.70
N LYS A 182 8.25 14.27 -17.02
CA LYS A 182 7.63 15.52 -17.51
C LYS A 182 6.16 15.63 -17.08
N LEU A 183 5.44 14.53 -17.03
CA LEU A 183 4.05 14.48 -16.56
C LEU A 183 3.94 14.82 -15.06
N GLY A 184 4.96 14.51 -14.27
CA GLY A 184 5.03 14.82 -12.85
C GLY A 184 4.87 13.60 -11.95
N VAL A 185 5.25 12.41 -12.39
CA VAL A 185 5.25 11.21 -11.53
C VAL A 185 6.23 11.36 -10.38
N ASP A 186 5.93 10.71 -9.26
CA ASP A 186 6.81 10.64 -8.09
C ASP A 186 7.77 9.44 -8.18
N TRP A 187 7.40 8.42 -8.93
CA TRP A 187 8.12 7.16 -9.11
C TRP A 187 8.07 6.70 -10.56
N VAL A 188 9.13 6.04 -11.02
CA VAL A 188 9.10 5.25 -12.26
C VAL A 188 8.91 3.79 -11.88
N LYS A 189 7.84 3.16 -12.36
CA LYS A 189 7.53 1.76 -12.10
C LYS A 189 8.01 0.86 -13.23
N VAL A 190 8.64 -0.27 -12.85
CA VAL A 190 9.10 -1.32 -13.78
C VAL A 190 8.55 -2.68 -13.34
N HIS A 191 7.95 -3.44 -14.25
CA HIS A 191 7.75 -4.88 -14.06
C HIS A 191 9.03 -5.62 -14.45
N VAL A 192 9.91 -5.85 -13.47
CA VAL A 192 11.17 -6.56 -13.67
C VAL A 192 10.89 -8.02 -14.00
N THR A 193 9.85 -8.59 -13.36
CA THR A 193 9.29 -9.89 -13.73
C THR A 193 7.91 -9.74 -14.33
N GLY A 194 7.48 -10.79 -14.97
CA GLY A 194 6.14 -10.96 -15.52
C GLY A 194 6.10 -12.30 -16.25
N LEU A 195 5.01 -12.64 -16.88
CA LEU A 195 4.84 -13.87 -17.64
C LEU A 195 5.23 -15.14 -16.85
N ILE A 196 4.25 -15.99 -16.56
CA ILE A 196 4.48 -17.33 -16.03
C ILE A 196 4.59 -18.28 -17.22
N PRO A 197 5.75 -18.88 -17.49
CA PRO A 197 5.89 -19.87 -18.56
C PRO A 197 5.02 -21.09 -18.27
N ARG A 198 4.44 -21.65 -19.32
CA ARG A 198 3.52 -22.79 -19.21
C ARG A 198 4.10 -24.02 -18.49
N GLN A 199 5.43 -24.17 -18.50
CA GLN A 199 6.15 -25.32 -17.95
C GLN A 199 6.92 -25.00 -16.66
N ARG A 200 6.63 -23.88 -15.98
CA ARG A 200 7.28 -23.52 -14.73
C ARG A 200 6.36 -23.68 -13.54
N ASP A 201 6.92 -24.28 -12.48
CA ASP A 201 6.21 -24.53 -11.23
C ASP A 201 6.33 -23.39 -10.22
N ALA A 202 7.27 -22.44 -10.41
CA ALA A 202 7.56 -21.40 -9.45
C ALA A 202 7.79 -20.05 -10.13
N GLY A 203 6.93 -19.10 -9.77
CA GLY A 203 7.12 -17.69 -9.99
C GLY A 203 7.12 -17.21 -11.44
N GLU A 204 7.25 -15.92 -11.55
CA GLU A 204 7.38 -15.22 -12.82
C GLU A 204 8.84 -15.28 -13.31
N ILE A 205 9.06 -15.01 -14.60
CA ILE A 205 10.41 -14.85 -15.14
C ILE A 205 10.84 -13.39 -15.15
N GLN A 206 12.14 -13.15 -15.02
CA GLN A 206 12.73 -11.84 -15.29
C GLN A 206 12.70 -11.56 -16.79
N VAL A 207 12.15 -10.39 -17.17
CA VAL A 207 11.92 -10.02 -18.57
C VAL A 207 12.77 -8.85 -19.04
N TRP A 208 13.65 -8.35 -18.16
CA TRP A 208 14.61 -7.27 -18.43
C TRP A 208 16.04 -7.79 -18.26
N SER A 209 16.94 -7.32 -19.09
CA SER A 209 18.38 -7.46 -18.85
C SER A 209 18.85 -6.49 -17.77
N TYR A 210 19.97 -6.78 -17.12
CA TYR A 210 20.59 -5.90 -16.13
C TYR A 210 20.88 -4.49 -16.70
N ASP A 211 21.40 -4.43 -17.94
CA ASP A 211 21.76 -3.16 -18.60
C ASP A 211 20.53 -2.28 -18.90
N GLU A 212 19.38 -2.88 -19.19
CA GLU A 212 18.13 -2.15 -19.38
C GLU A 212 17.61 -1.61 -18.05
N LEU A 213 17.63 -2.42 -16.97
CA LEU A 213 17.27 -1.97 -15.63
C LEU A 213 18.16 -0.81 -15.19
N ARG A 214 19.48 -0.92 -15.42
CA ARG A 214 20.44 0.14 -15.13
C ARG A 214 20.14 1.42 -15.91
N LEU A 215 19.77 1.29 -17.19
CA LEU A 215 19.41 2.44 -18.03
C LEU A 215 18.16 3.18 -17.51
N VAL A 216 17.13 2.44 -17.04
CA VAL A 216 15.94 3.05 -16.42
C VAL A 216 16.36 3.86 -15.19
N VAL A 217 17.13 3.23 -14.29
CA VAL A 217 17.60 3.87 -13.04
C VAL A 217 18.44 5.13 -13.34
N ASP A 218 19.46 5.01 -14.19
CA ASP A 218 20.32 6.15 -14.53
C ASP A 218 19.53 7.31 -15.15
N THR A 219 18.56 7.00 -16.02
CA THR A 219 17.73 8.03 -16.66
C THR A 219 16.81 8.72 -15.64
N ALA A 220 16.20 7.97 -14.73
CA ALA A 220 15.31 8.51 -13.71
C ALA A 220 16.08 9.29 -12.63
N HIS A 221 17.16 8.73 -12.11
CA HIS A 221 17.98 9.35 -11.06
C HIS A 221 18.66 10.64 -11.50
N GLN A 222 19.10 10.76 -12.77
CA GLN A 222 19.61 12.03 -13.32
C GLN A 222 18.61 13.18 -13.21
N LEU A 223 17.32 12.87 -13.13
CA LEU A 223 16.22 13.82 -12.99
C LEU A 223 15.61 13.83 -11.58
N GLY A 224 16.23 13.13 -10.62
CA GLY A 224 15.83 13.12 -9.22
C GLY A 224 14.56 12.29 -8.91
N ILE A 225 14.18 11.38 -9.81
CA ILE A 225 13.00 10.51 -9.63
C ILE A 225 13.44 9.10 -9.27
N PRO A 226 12.92 8.51 -8.18
CA PRO A 226 13.23 7.15 -7.77
C PRO A 226 12.51 6.11 -8.64
N VAL A 227 13.02 4.86 -8.58
CA VAL A 227 12.52 3.72 -9.36
C VAL A 227 12.01 2.63 -8.44
N VAL A 228 10.82 2.09 -8.75
CA VAL A 228 10.21 0.97 -8.03
C VAL A 228 10.01 -0.24 -8.95
N GLY A 229 10.35 -1.43 -8.45
CA GLY A 229 10.34 -2.67 -9.23
C GLY A 229 9.36 -3.71 -8.73
N HIS A 230 8.56 -4.30 -9.64
CA HIS A 230 7.83 -5.55 -9.40
C HIS A 230 8.79 -6.73 -9.59
N CYS A 231 9.13 -7.44 -8.51
CA CYS A 231 10.16 -8.48 -8.47
C CYS A 231 9.62 -9.75 -7.81
N ARG A 232 9.29 -10.78 -8.60
CA ARG A 232 8.71 -12.03 -8.07
C ARG A 232 9.59 -13.27 -8.34
N ASN A 233 10.91 -13.09 -8.32
CA ASN A 233 11.90 -14.17 -8.28
C ASN A 233 13.25 -13.65 -7.77
N ALA A 234 14.18 -14.55 -7.45
CA ALA A 234 15.49 -14.22 -6.89
C ALA A 234 16.32 -13.32 -7.82
N SER A 235 16.42 -13.66 -9.12
CA SER A 235 17.23 -12.89 -10.07
C SER A 235 16.74 -11.44 -10.19
N SER A 236 15.43 -11.22 -10.23
CA SER A 236 14.86 -9.87 -10.36
C SER A 236 15.10 -9.01 -9.12
N ALA A 237 14.96 -9.57 -7.91
CA ALA A 237 15.24 -8.86 -6.67
C ALA A 237 16.74 -8.50 -6.59
N ARG A 238 17.62 -9.45 -6.93
CA ARG A 238 19.06 -9.23 -6.98
C ARG A 238 19.46 -8.15 -7.98
N ASP A 239 19.00 -8.29 -9.23
CA ASP A 239 19.43 -7.41 -10.31
C ASP A 239 18.84 -6.00 -10.16
N ALA A 240 17.58 -5.87 -9.69
CA ALA A 240 17.00 -4.58 -9.37
C ALA A 240 17.75 -3.87 -8.22
N ALA A 241 18.10 -4.60 -7.14
CA ALA A 241 18.89 -4.04 -6.05
C ALA A 241 20.28 -3.56 -6.53
N ARG A 242 20.99 -4.38 -7.32
CA ARG A 242 22.29 -4.03 -7.91
C ARG A 242 22.21 -2.90 -8.93
N ALA A 243 21.10 -2.80 -9.67
CA ALA A 243 20.86 -1.71 -10.62
C ALA A 243 20.57 -0.37 -9.92
N GLY A 244 20.25 -0.38 -8.63
CA GLY A 244 20.01 0.83 -7.84
C GLY A 244 18.54 1.23 -7.76
N PHE A 245 17.62 0.28 -7.80
CA PHE A 245 16.20 0.53 -7.50
C PHE A 245 16.04 1.04 -6.07
N ASP A 246 15.08 1.93 -5.86
CA ASP A 246 14.84 2.59 -4.56
C ASP A 246 13.76 1.88 -3.72
N LEU A 247 12.97 0.99 -4.34
CA LEU A 247 11.93 0.22 -3.69
C LEU A 247 11.67 -1.07 -4.47
N LEU A 248 11.59 -2.22 -3.77
CA LEU A 248 11.19 -3.49 -4.36
C LEU A 248 9.80 -3.88 -3.87
N LEU A 249 8.92 -4.21 -4.80
CA LEU A 249 7.63 -4.80 -4.50
C LEU A 249 7.75 -6.32 -4.58
N HIS A 250 7.07 -7.01 -3.65
CA HIS A 250 7.03 -8.46 -3.49
C HIS A 250 8.35 -9.06 -3.00
N ALA A 251 9.40 -9.04 -3.80
CA ALA A 251 10.68 -9.71 -3.53
C ALA A 251 10.48 -11.19 -3.12
N THR A 252 9.51 -11.87 -3.75
CA THR A 252 9.20 -13.27 -3.48
C THR A 252 10.29 -14.19 -4.04
N TYR A 253 10.42 -15.38 -3.45
CA TYR A 253 11.38 -16.40 -3.87
C TYR A 253 12.86 -15.95 -3.87
N MET A 254 13.23 -14.96 -3.03
CA MET A 254 14.66 -14.62 -2.86
C MET A 254 15.47 -15.83 -2.43
N ASP A 255 16.70 -15.92 -2.94
CA ASP A 255 17.76 -16.81 -2.46
C ASP A 255 18.79 -16.01 -1.64
N ASP A 256 19.85 -16.67 -1.19
CA ASP A 256 20.91 -16.03 -0.39
C ASP A 256 21.67 -14.95 -1.16
N GLU A 257 21.82 -15.09 -2.49
CA GLU A 257 22.48 -14.08 -3.31
C GLU A 257 21.59 -12.81 -3.46
N ALA A 258 20.30 -13.01 -3.69
CA ALA A 258 19.33 -11.91 -3.75
C ALA A 258 19.23 -11.19 -2.40
N LEU A 259 19.16 -11.95 -1.29
CA LEU A 259 19.15 -11.37 0.05
C LEU A 259 20.39 -10.53 0.31
N THR A 260 21.58 -11.03 -0.04
CA THR A 260 22.84 -10.29 0.10
C THR A 260 22.81 -8.98 -0.69
N ALA A 261 22.40 -9.04 -1.97
CA ALA A 261 22.33 -7.85 -2.82
C ALA A 261 21.35 -6.79 -2.28
N VAL A 262 20.18 -7.22 -1.80
CA VAL A 262 19.16 -6.34 -1.23
C VAL A 262 19.65 -5.72 0.09
N ALA A 263 20.32 -6.50 0.95
CA ALA A 263 20.85 -6.02 2.22
C ALA A 263 22.01 -5.04 2.02
N ASP A 264 22.94 -5.31 1.11
CA ASP A 264 24.06 -4.44 0.77
C ASP A 264 23.59 -3.09 0.23
N ALA A 265 22.58 -3.11 -0.66
CA ALA A 265 21.95 -1.93 -1.22
C ALA A 265 21.03 -1.21 -0.23
N ARG A 266 20.61 -1.87 0.86
CA ARG A 266 19.62 -1.38 1.82
C ARG A 266 18.33 -0.91 1.17
N VAL A 267 17.95 -1.53 0.06
CA VAL A 267 16.73 -1.17 -0.66
C VAL A 267 15.51 -1.66 0.11
N PRO A 268 14.53 -0.79 0.44
CA PRO A 268 13.32 -1.21 1.13
C PRO A 268 12.49 -2.19 0.31
N ILE A 269 11.76 -3.08 1.00
CA ILE A 269 10.85 -4.05 0.38
C ILE A 269 9.43 -3.80 0.85
N VAL A 270 8.48 -3.86 -0.08
CA VAL A 270 7.04 -4.00 0.17
C VAL A 270 6.63 -5.42 -0.19
N PRO A 271 6.49 -6.34 0.76
CA PRO A 271 6.23 -7.77 0.47
C PRO A 271 4.94 -8.01 -0.30
N THR A 272 3.89 -7.27 0.01
CA THR A 272 2.61 -7.32 -0.71
C THR A 272 2.03 -8.73 -0.78
N LEU A 273 1.89 -9.39 0.35
CA LEU A 273 1.34 -10.74 0.43
C LEU A 273 -0.16 -10.77 0.71
N THR A 274 -0.80 -9.61 0.89
CA THR A 274 -2.22 -9.50 1.24
C THR A 274 -3.13 -10.17 0.21
N PHE A 275 -2.90 -9.97 -1.09
CA PHE A 275 -3.68 -10.59 -2.16
C PHE A 275 -3.58 -12.13 -2.09
N GLN A 276 -2.36 -12.65 -2.00
CA GLN A 276 -2.07 -14.08 -1.92
C GLN A 276 -2.67 -14.71 -0.66
N ALA A 277 -2.54 -14.03 0.48
CA ALA A 277 -3.08 -14.50 1.74
C ALA A 277 -4.62 -14.52 1.73
N ASN A 278 -5.25 -13.51 1.19
CA ASN A 278 -6.71 -13.47 1.07
C ASN A 278 -7.22 -14.60 0.16
N LEU A 279 -6.53 -14.87 -0.95
CA LEU A 279 -6.89 -15.98 -1.83
C LEU A 279 -6.65 -17.33 -1.15
N ALA A 280 -5.52 -17.51 -0.45
CA ALA A 280 -5.20 -18.75 0.25
C ALA A 280 -6.20 -19.04 1.39
N ASP A 281 -6.54 -18.02 2.19
CA ASP A 281 -7.34 -18.19 3.41
C ASP A 281 -8.86 -18.13 3.17
N HIS A 282 -9.29 -17.27 2.25
CA HIS A 282 -10.70 -16.90 2.05
C HIS A 282 -11.18 -17.05 0.60
N GLY A 283 -10.35 -17.59 -0.30
CA GLY A 283 -10.69 -17.70 -1.72
C GLY A 283 -11.94 -18.54 -2.00
N ASP A 284 -12.28 -19.49 -1.11
CA ASP A 284 -13.52 -20.27 -1.19
C ASP A 284 -14.78 -19.41 -1.08
N LEU A 285 -14.73 -18.30 -0.35
CA LEU A 285 -15.87 -17.36 -0.22
C LEU A 285 -16.21 -16.64 -1.54
N VAL A 286 -15.28 -16.63 -2.47
CA VAL A 286 -15.41 -15.94 -3.76
C VAL A 286 -15.19 -16.86 -4.97
N ASN A 287 -15.29 -18.19 -4.75
CA ASN A 287 -15.14 -19.24 -5.76
C ASN A 287 -13.80 -19.23 -6.51
N ALA A 288 -12.70 -18.85 -5.82
CA ALA A 288 -11.37 -18.95 -6.38
C ALA A 288 -10.92 -20.41 -6.51
N ALA A 289 -10.17 -20.73 -7.57
CA ALA A 289 -9.72 -22.08 -7.86
C ALA A 289 -8.86 -22.65 -6.70
N PRO A 290 -9.12 -23.88 -6.23
CA PRO A 290 -8.40 -24.48 -5.11
C PRO A 290 -6.89 -24.56 -5.34
N GLU A 291 -6.47 -24.85 -6.57
CA GLU A 291 -5.07 -25.00 -6.95
C GLU A 291 -4.29 -23.68 -6.75
N LEU A 292 -4.91 -22.53 -7.01
CA LEU A 292 -4.31 -21.22 -6.78
C LEU A 292 -4.12 -20.96 -5.28
N ARG A 293 -5.03 -21.44 -4.44
CA ARG A 293 -4.93 -21.28 -2.99
C ARG A 293 -3.68 -21.98 -2.45
N ASP A 294 -3.39 -23.20 -2.93
CA ASP A 294 -2.23 -23.97 -2.51
C ASP A 294 -0.92 -23.40 -3.06
N ILE A 295 -0.92 -22.86 -4.27
CA ILE A 295 0.24 -22.17 -4.85
C ILE A 295 0.59 -20.96 -3.99
N PHE A 296 -0.36 -20.10 -3.67
CA PHE A 296 -0.08 -18.90 -2.90
C PHE A 296 0.25 -19.16 -1.43
N ARG A 297 -0.31 -20.23 -0.84
CA ARG A 297 0.12 -20.64 0.51
C ARG A 297 1.60 -20.99 0.54
N ARG A 298 2.06 -21.79 -0.42
CA ARG A 298 3.49 -22.14 -0.53
C ARG A 298 4.36 -20.94 -0.84
N GLU A 299 3.89 -19.98 -1.64
CA GLU A 299 4.62 -18.74 -1.92
C GLU A 299 4.82 -17.92 -0.65
N ILE A 300 3.78 -17.77 0.18
CA ILE A 300 3.87 -17.06 1.46
C ILE A 300 4.85 -17.76 2.40
N GLU A 301 4.73 -19.07 2.58
CA GLU A 301 5.60 -19.87 3.44
C GLU A 301 7.07 -19.74 3.03
N HIS A 302 7.36 -19.87 1.73
CA HIS A 302 8.71 -19.73 1.21
C HIS A 302 9.27 -18.32 1.37
N SER A 303 8.46 -17.30 1.04
CA SER A 303 8.89 -15.91 1.08
C SER A 303 9.06 -15.39 2.50
N ALA A 304 8.25 -15.84 3.45
CA ALA A 304 8.29 -15.39 4.85
C ALA A 304 9.67 -15.59 5.50
N VAL A 305 10.34 -16.71 5.21
CA VAL A 305 11.67 -17.03 5.75
C VAL A 305 12.69 -15.99 5.27
N MET A 306 12.72 -15.69 3.97
CA MET A 306 13.72 -14.78 3.40
C MET A 306 13.42 -13.33 3.73
N LEU A 307 12.15 -12.93 3.78
CA LEU A 307 11.71 -11.60 4.19
C LEU A 307 12.03 -11.34 5.68
N ARG A 308 11.85 -12.35 6.54
CA ARG A 308 12.27 -12.24 7.94
C ARG A 308 13.79 -12.05 8.03
N ARG A 309 14.58 -12.83 7.31
CA ARG A 309 16.05 -12.67 7.26
C ARG A 309 16.47 -11.30 6.73
N ALA A 310 15.77 -10.78 5.72
CA ALA A 310 16.01 -9.43 5.20
C ALA A 310 15.76 -8.36 6.29
N TYR A 311 14.66 -8.48 7.03
CA TYR A 311 14.37 -7.60 8.16
C TYR A 311 15.46 -7.66 9.23
N ASP A 312 15.89 -8.86 9.62
CA ASP A 312 16.96 -9.08 10.62
C ASP A 312 18.33 -8.54 10.14
N ALA A 313 18.55 -8.50 8.82
CA ALA A 313 19.71 -7.86 8.19
C ALA A 313 19.59 -6.31 8.09
N GLY A 314 18.50 -5.73 8.59
CA GLY A 314 18.28 -4.28 8.60
C GLY A 314 17.66 -3.71 7.33
N VAL A 315 17.12 -4.54 6.44
CA VAL A 315 16.34 -4.10 5.28
C VAL A 315 14.97 -3.58 5.76
N PRO A 316 14.58 -2.34 5.45
CA PRO A 316 13.26 -1.85 5.83
C PRO A 316 12.16 -2.63 5.12
N LEU A 317 11.20 -3.18 5.88
CA LEU A 317 9.97 -3.74 5.34
C LEU A 317 8.85 -2.71 5.49
N LEU A 318 8.15 -2.42 4.40
CA LEU A 318 7.01 -1.50 4.35
C LEU A 318 5.73 -2.30 4.12
N CYS A 319 4.65 -1.96 4.81
CA CYS A 319 3.34 -2.54 4.53
C CYS A 319 2.75 -1.98 3.23
N GLY A 320 2.22 -2.86 2.38
CA GLY A 320 1.51 -2.51 1.16
C GLY A 320 0.55 -3.63 0.77
N SER A 321 -0.72 -3.28 0.55
CA SER A 321 -1.81 -4.26 0.42
C SER A 321 -2.09 -4.72 -1.00
N GLU A 322 -1.55 -4.03 -2.01
CA GLU A 322 -1.96 -4.19 -3.43
C GLU A 322 -3.48 -4.00 -3.59
N SER A 323 -4.06 -3.09 -2.77
CA SER A 323 -5.48 -2.78 -2.84
C SER A 323 -5.82 -2.24 -4.22
N GLY A 324 -6.90 -2.75 -4.79
CA GLY A 324 -7.34 -2.41 -6.14
C GLY A 324 -7.95 -3.58 -6.90
N PHE A 325 -7.83 -4.81 -6.40
CA PHE A 325 -8.43 -6.02 -6.95
C PHE A 325 -9.64 -6.48 -6.15
N ALA A 326 -10.47 -7.38 -6.70
CA ALA A 326 -11.62 -7.94 -6.00
C ALA A 326 -11.25 -8.74 -4.74
N LEU A 327 -10.04 -9.26 -4.65
CA LEU A 327 -9.52 -9.94 -3.45
C LEU A 327 -8.92 -8.97 -2.43
N THR A 328 -8.62 -7.75 -2.85
CA THR A 328 -8.11 -6.65 -2.01
C THR A 328 -8.88 -5.36 -2.31
N PRO A 329 -10.23 -5.34 -2.12
CA PRO A 329 -11.03 -4.17 -2.43
C PRO A 329 -10.65 -2.99 -1.54
N TYR A 330 -10.85 -1.78 -2.07
CA TYR A 330 -10.47 -0.55 -1.39
C TYR A 330 -11.15 -0.37 -0.04
N GLY A 331 -10.35 -0.04 0.96
CA GLY A 331 -10.83 0.23 2.30
C GLY A 331 -11.12 -1.03 3.13
N GLU A 332 -10.74 -2.23 2.68
CA GLU A 332 -11.05 -3.47 3.40
C GLU A 332 -9.80 -4.12 4.03
N TRP A 333 -8.70 -4.28 3.31
CA TRP A 333 -7.61 -5.16 3.70
C TRP A 333 -6.27 -4.48 3.98
N HIS A 334 -6.22 -3.15 4.11
CA HIS A 334 -4.98 -2.41 4.36
C HIS A 334 -4.24 -2.82 5.64
N PHE A 335 -4.95 -3.37 6.62
CA PHE A 335 -4.37 -3.89 7.86
C PHE A 335 -3.76 -5.31 7.71
N ARG A 336 -4.11 -6.03 6.64
CA ARG A 336 -3.77 -7.45 6.50
C ARG A 336 -2.27 -7.69 6.41
N GLU A 337 -1.54 -6.79 5.76
CA GLU A 337 -0.08 -6.88 5.69
C GLU A 337 0.56 -6.77 7.09
N LEU A 338 0.04 -5.89 7.96
CA LEU A 338 0.50 -5.81 9.36
C LEU A 338 0.25 -7.15 10.09
N GLN A 339 -0.91 -7.76 9.85
CA GLN A 339 -1.23 -9.07 10.42
C GLN A 339 -0.25 -10.14 9.93
N LEU A 340 0.08 -10.17 8.64
CA LEU A 340 1.04 -11.10 8.06
C LEU A 340 2.45 -10.88 8.61
N PHE A 341 2.85 -9.63 8.84
CA PHE A 341 4.14 -9.32 9.46
C PHE A 341 4.23 -9.91 10.87
N VAL A 342 3.14 -9.88 11.63
CA VAL A 342 3.10 -10.51 12.96
C VAL A 342 3.02 -12.03 12.85
N GLU A 343 2.10 -12.58 12.06
CA GLU A 343 1.77 -14.01 12.05
C GLU A 343 2.75 -14.85 11.21
N ALA A 344 3.21 -14.34 10.06
CA ALA A 344 4.08 -15.09 9.14
C ALA A 344 5.57 -14.74 9.31
N PHE A 345 5.90 -13.47 9.61
CA PHE A 345 7.30 -13.06 9.77
C PHE A 345 7.74 -13.03 11.23
N GLY A 346 6.82 -13.16 12.20
CA GLY A 346 7.13 -13.15 13.62
C GLY A 346 7.60 -11.79 14.14
N LEU A 347 7.20 -10.69 13.50
CA LEU A 347 7.43 -9.34 14.01
C LEU A 347 6.49 -9.06 15.18
N THR A 348 6.91 -8.18 16.08
CA THR A 348 6.02 -7.67 17.13
C THR A 348 4.96 -6.75 16.51
N PRO A 349 3.78 -6.57 17.15
CA PRO A 349 2.78 -5.62 16.65
C PRO A 349 3.32 -4.18 16.50
N LEU A 350 4.25 -3.75 17.36
CA LEU A 350 4.89 -2.43 17.26
C LEU A 350 5.78 -2.30 16.03
N GLU A 351 6.55 -3.33 15.70
CA GLU A 351 7.35 -3.38 14.48
C GLU A 351 6.46 -3.36 13.21
N ALA A 352 5.36 -4.13 13.22
CA ALA A 352 4.39 -4.11 12.13
C ALA A 352 3.73 -2.74 11.96
N ILE A 353 3.35 -2.07 13.08
CA ILE A 353 2.80 -0.70 13.02
C ILE A 353 3.85 0.28 12.49
N ARG A 354 5.11 0.18 12.92
CA ARG A 354 6.20 0.99 12.40
C ARG A 354 6.35 0.81 10.87
N SER A 355 6.27 -0.43 10.38
CA SER A 355 6.34 -0.75 8.94
C SER A 355 5.17 -0.18 8.13
N ALA A 356 4.01 0.02 8.75
CA ALA A 356 2.81 0.60 8.13
C ALA A 356 2.64 2.11 8.39
N THR A 357 3.61 2.76 9.03
CA THR A 357 3.55 4.18 9.39
C THR A 357 4.86 4.90 9.05
N SER A 358 5.81 5.00 10.00
CA SER A 358 7.03 5.78 9.78
C SER A 358 7.95 5.21 8.69
N GLU A 359 8.06 3.88 8.55
CA GLU A 359 8.85 3.29 7.46
C GLU A 359 8.11 3.42 6.11
N ALA A 360 6.79 3.16 6.07
CA ALA A 360 6.00 3.30 4.84
C ALA A 360 5.96 4.73 4.29
N ALA A 361 6.23 5.75 5.12
CA ALA A 361 6.38 7.14 4.67
C ALA A 361 7.49 7.35 3.63
N ARG A 362 8.40 6.38 3.44
CA ARG A 362 9.39 6.35 2.35
C ARG A 362 8.72 6.30 0.99
N ALA A 363 7.67 5.49 0.85
CA ALA A 363 6.91 5.39 -0.39
C ALA A 363 6.22 6.69 -0.79
N LEU A 364 5.94 7.58 0.17
CA LEU A 364 5.42 8.92 -0.04
C LEU A 364 6.51 9.98 -0.24
N LYS A 365 7.80 9.63 -0.12
CA LYS A 365 8.94 10.58 -0.06
C LYS A 365 8.81 11.56 1.13
N LEU A 366 8.09 11.15 2.19
CA LEU A 366 7.81 11.92 3.40
C LEU A 366 8.40 11.28 4.68
N HIS A 367 9.39 10.38 4.52
CA HIS A 367 10.08 9.77 5.66
C HIS A 367 10.66 10.85 6.58
N GLY A 368 10.38 10.70 7.88
CA GLY A 368 10.77 11.71 8.84
C GLY A 368 9.84 12.94 8.92
N ARG A 369 8.82 13.05 8.08
CA ARG A 369 7.83 14.15 8.09
C ARG A 369 6.45 13.71 8.53
N THR A 370 6.01 12.50 8.18
CA THR A 370 4.75 11.89 8.63
C THR A 370 4.99 10.50 9.20
N GLY A 371 3.92 9.79 9.57
CA GLY A 371 3.96 8.41 10.08
C GLY A 371 4.43 8.28 11.52
N ALA A 372 4.49 9.38 12.29
CA ALA A 372 4.86 9.34 13.70
C ALA A 372 4.07 10.36 14.53
N VAL A 373 3.70 9.99 15.76
CA VAL A 373 3.12 10.90 16.77
C VAL A 373 4.26 11.56 17.52
N ALA A 374 4.83 12.60 16.94
CA ALA A 374 5.93 13.36 17.53
C ALA A 374 5.83 14.84 17.14
N ALA A 375 6.26 15.74 18.04
CA ALA A 375 6.27 17.18 17.74
C ALA A 375 7.07 17.49 16.47
N GLY A 376 6.55 18.40 15.65
CA GLY A 376 7.12 18.80 14.36
C GLY A 376 6.77 17.87 13.18
N ARG A 377 6.04 16.77 13.40
CA ARG A 377 5.52 15.90 12.35
C ARG A 377 4.17 16.41 11.84
N LEU A 378 3.82 16.01 10.62
CA LEU A 378 2.48 16.25 10.08
C LEU A 378 1.44 15.55 10.98
N ALA A 379 0.32 16.22 11.23
CA ALA A 379 -0.77 15.69 12.05
C ALA A 379 -1.69 14.78 11.22
N ASP A 380 -1.14 13.66 10.76
CA ASP A 380 -1.87 12.57 10.10
C ASP A 380 -2.09 11.48 11.15
N LEU A 381 -3.25 11.48 11.81
CA LEU A 381 -3.50 10.76 13.06
C LEU A 381 -4.79 9.95 13.01
N LEU A 382 -4.81 8.87 13.79
CA LEU A 382 -6.01 8.07 14.08
C LEU A 382 -6.29 8.06 15.59
N VAL A 383 -7.57 8.05 15.93
CA VAL A 383 -8.06 7.69 17.27
C VAL A 383 -8.83 6.38 17.15
N ILE A 384 -8.30 5.33 17.79
CA ILE A 384 -8.81 3.95 17.68
C ILE A 384 -9.44 3.53 19.02
N ASN A 385 -10.68 3.03 18.97
CA ASN A 385 -11.33 2.40 20.10
C ASN A 385 -10.83 0.96 20.26
N GLY A 386 -9.78 0.79 21.05
CA GLY A 386 -9.14 -0.49 21.34
C GLY A 386 -7.60 -0.43 21.31
N ASP A 387 -6.98 -1.59 21.47
CA ASP A 387 -5.53 -1.76 21.56
C ASP A 387 -5.01 -2.61 20.37
N PRO A 388 -4.43 -1.98 19.32
CA PRO A 388 -3.90 -2.71 18.19
C PRO A 388 -2.65 -3.54 18.49
N ILE A 389 -2.00 -3.32 19.65
CA ILE A 389 -0.87 -4.16 20.10
C ILE A 389 -1.40 -5.49 20.62
N ALA A 390 -2.50 -5.46 21.38
CA ALA A 390 -3.12 -6.68 21.87
C ALA A 390 -3.78 -7.49 20.73
N ASN A 391 -4.32 -6.79 19.72
CA ASN A 391 -4.93 -7.42 18.56
C ASN A 391 -4.81 -6.51 17.33
N ILE A 392 -3.84 -6.80 16.46
CA ILE A 392 -3.59 -6.01 15.26
C ILE A 392 -4.77 -5.98 14.28
N ARG A 393 -5.63 -7.02 14.29
CA ARG A 393 -6.80 -7.16 13.40
C ARG A 393 -7.87 -6.09 13.63
N ILE A 394 -7.87 -5.43 14.80
CA ILE A 394 -8.84 -4.34 15.05
C ILE A 394 -8.68 -3.16 14.10
N LEU A 395 -7.51 -2.99 13.49
CA LEU A 395 -7.26 -1.98 12.46
C LEU A 395 -8.07 -2.22 11.18
N GLY A 396 -8.62 -3.43 10.99
CA GLY A 396 -9.55 -3.76 9.91
C GLY A 396 -11.01 -3.42 10.21
N ASP A 397 -11.37 -3.13 11.47
CA ASP A 397 -12.72 -2.73 11.84
C ASP A 397 -12.86 -1.20 11.78
N LYS A 398 -13.36 -0.69 10.68
CA LYS A 398 -13.56 0.76 10.43
C LYS A 398 -14.44 1.44 11.50
N ARG A 399 -15.27 0.71 12.22
CA ARG A 399 -16.12 1.23 13.31
C ARG A 399 -15.30 1.59 14.54
N ARG A 400 -14.11 0.99 14.71
CA ARG A 400 -13.18 1.29 15.79
C ARG A 400 -12.33 2.53 15.51
N ILE A 401 -12.24 2.98 14.27
CA ILE A 401 -11.54 4.22 13.90
C ILE A 401 -12.52 5.38 14.14
N GLU A 402 -12.42 6.02 15.30
CA GLU A 402 -13.36 7.08 15.67
C GLU A 402 -13.04 8.41 14.97
N HIS A 403 -11.73 8.73 14.87
CA HIS A 403 -11.29 9.95 14.20
C HIS A 403 -10.12 9.65 13.26
N ILE A 404 -10.14 10.34 12.14
CA ILE A 404 -9.02 10.42 11.19
C ILE A 404 -8.69 11.90 11.02
N PHE A 405 -7.40 12.24 11.08
CA PHE A 405 -6.91 13.58 10.76
C PHE A 405 -5.86 13.48 9.66
N ILE A 406 -5.90 14.41 8.72
CA ILE A 406 -4.85 14.62 7.71
C ILE A 406 -4.45 16.08 7.74
N GLY A 407 -3.15 16.33 7.94
CA GLY A 407 -2.65 17.71 8.04
C GLY A 407 -3.31 18.51 9.15
N GLY A 408 -3.74 17.86 10.24
CA GLY A 408 -4.45 18.48 11.35
C GLY A 408 -5.94 18.72 11.13
N GLU A 409 -6.47 18.42 9.96
CA GLU A 409 -7.90 18.56 9.65
C GLU A 409 -8.66 17.26 9.86
N ALA A 410 -9.82 17.32 10.50
CA ALA A 410 -10.65 16.16 10.74
C ALA A 410 -11.34 15.70 9.44
N VAL A 411 -11.17 14.40 9.13
CA VAL A 411 -11.83 13.77 7.98
C VAL A 411 -13.28 13.45 8.31
N SER A 412 -14.20 13.81 7.43
CA SER A 412 -15.60 13.39 7.55
C SER A 412 -15.72 11.86 7.47
N ARG A 413 -16.35 11.24 8.46
CA ARG A 413 -16.57 9.79 8.56
C ARG A 413 -17.83 9.32 7.80
N ALA A 414 -18.42 10.16 6.95
CA ALA A 414 -19.53 9.76 6.11
C ALA A 414 -19.05 8.74 5.05
N PRO A 415 -19.56 7.49 5.06
CA PRO A 415 -19.13 6.49 4.08
C PRO A 415 -19.54 6.96 2.67
N PRO A 416 -18.71 6.71 1.65
CA PRO A 416 -19.09 6.98 0.28
C PRO A 416 -20.33 6.15 -0.10
N ARG A 417 -21.21 6.72 -0.94
CA ARG A 417 -22.39 6.01 -1.42
C ARG A 417 -21.98 4.75 -2.16
N ALA A 418 -22.70 3.64 -1.91
CA ALA A 418 -22.48 2.40 -2.64
C ALA A 418 -22.65 2.59 -4.16
N ARG A 419 -21.72 2.08 -4.92
CA ARG A 419 -21.79 2.11 -6.38
C ARG A 419 -22.83 1.12 -6.88
N ARG A 420 -23.46 1.46 -7.99
CA ARG A 420 -24.29 0.52 -8.76
C ARG A 420 -23.44 -0.14 -9.85
N PRO A 421 -23.59 -1.44 -10.10
CA PRO A 421 -22.89 -2.12 -11.18
C PRO A 421 -23.18 -1.45 -12.52
N ILE A 422 -22.15 -1.36 -13.37
CA ILE A 422 -22.32 -1.01 -14.78
C ILE A 422 -22.46 -2.33 -15.55
N SER A 423 -23.58 -2.56 -16.19
CA SER A 423 -23.86 -3.81 -16.90
C SER A 423 -22.90 -4.08 -18.07
N GLY A 424 -22.66 -5.34 -18.37
CA GLY A 424 -21.81 -5.76 -19.49
C GLY A 424 -20.30 -5.57 -19.27
N TRP A 425 -19.88 -5.40 -18.06
CA TRP A 425 -18.52 -4.96 -17.71
C TRP A 425 -17.55 -6.06 -17.36
N ARG A 426 -18.10 -7.13 -16.85
CA ARG A 426 -17.34 -8.27 -16.35
C ARG A 426 -17.02 -9.26 -17.47
N VAL A 427 -15.77 -9.65 -17.61
CA VAL A 427 -15.30 -10.55 -18.69
C VAL A 427 -14.96 -11.94 -18.14
N SER A 428 -13.93 -12.06 -17.32
CA SER A 428 -13.44 -13.35 -16.81
C SER A 428 -13.06 -13.22 -15.34
N PRO A 429 -14.02 -13.42 -14.41
CA PRO A 429 -13.74 -13.18 -13.00
C PRO A 429 -12.87 -14.27 -12.37
N PHE A 430 -11.85 -13.90 -11.60
CA PHE A 430 -11.18 -14.80 -10.65
C PHE A 430 -11.95 -14.91 -9.31
N ALA A 431 -12.93 -14.03 -9.10
CA ALA A 431 -13.92 -14.08 -8.04
C ALA A 431 -15.25 -13.53 -8.55
N ASP A 432 -16.37 -14.08 -8.10
CA ASP A 432 -17.71 -13.66 -8.50
C ASP A 432 -18.23 -12.43 -7.74
N ARG A 433 -17.54 -12.06 -6.65
CA ARG A 433 -17.83 -10.88 -5.82
C ARG A 433 -16.59 -10.39 -5.09
N ALA A 434 -16.61 -9.13 -4.64
CA ALA A 434 -15.54 -8.55 -3.84
C ALA A 434 -15.44 -9.26 -2.47
N LEU A 435 -14.20 -9.57 -2.05
CA LEU A 435 -13.93 -10.16 -0.74
C LEU A 435 -13.86 -9.05 0.32
N THR A 436 -14.92 -8.91 1.11
CA THR A 436 -14.97 -7.94 2.21
C THR A 436 -14.44 -8.53 3.51
N TRP A 437 -13.97 -7.64 4.40
CA TRP A 437 -13.57 -8.07 5.75
C TRP A 437 -14.74 -8.64 6.54
N GLU A 438 -15.95 -8.13 6.37
CA GLU A 438 -17.16 -8.65 7.01
C GLU A 438 -17.41 -10.11 6.65
N MET A 439 -17.26 -10.50 5.38
CA MET A 439 -17.34 -11.89 4.95
C MET A 439 -16.29 -12.78 5.63
N ALA A 440 -15.06 -12.30 5.73
CA ALA A 440 -13.99 -13.04 6.39
C ALA A 440 -14.19 -13.13 7.90
N GLN A 441 -14.65 -12.07 8.56
CA GLN A 441 -15.01 -12.10 9.99
C GLN A 441 -16.10 -13.13 10.29
N ALA A 442 -17.16 -13.18 9.48
CA ALA A 442 -18.22 -14.19 9.64
C ALA A 442 -17.66 -15.62 9.55
N ARG A 443 -16.79 -15.89 8.57
CA ARG A 443 -16.16 -17.20 8.38
C ARG A 443 -15.20 -17.57 9.52
N ILE A 444 -14.43 -16.61 10.04
CA ILE A 444 -13.53 -16.82 11.17
C ILE A 444 -14.35 -17.20 12.41
N ALA A 445 -15.44 -16.47 12.70
CA ALA A 445 -16.30 -16.76 13.83
C ALA A 445 -16.94 -18.16 13.74
N GLU A 446 -17.37 -18.60 12.54
CA GLU A 446 -17.89 -19.96 12.32
C GLU A 446 -16.82 -21.04 12.59
N ARG A 447 -15.58 -20.83 12.16
CA ARG A 447 -14.48 -21.77 12.38
C ARG A 447 -14.10 -21.86 13.86
N ASP A 448 -14.02 -20.72 14.54
CA ASP A 448 -13.67 -20.66 15.96
C ASP A 448 -14.77 -21.35 16.82
N ALA A 449 -16.04 -21.17 16.47
CA ALA A 449 -17.16 -21.87 17.11
C ALA A 449 -17.09 -23.38 16.89
N ALA A 450 -16.80 -23.84 15.67
CA ALA A 450 -16.69 -25.27 15.36
C ALA A 450 -15.49 -25.96 16.04
N GLN A 451 -14.41 -25.23 16.33
CA GLN A 451 -13.27 -25.75 17.08
C GLN A 451 -13.49 -25.76 18.60
N GLY A 452 -14.30 -24.81 19.11
CA GLY A 452 -14.69 -24.77 20.54
C GLY A 452 -15.65 -25.89 20.94
N ASP A 453 -16.48 -26.37 20.02
CA ASP A 453 -17.39 -27.51 20.26
C ASP A 453 -16.69 -28.88 20.14
N ALA A 454 -15.45 -28.95 19.66
CA ALA A 454 -14.67 -30.18 19.50
C ALA A 454 -13.61 -30.40 20.59
N SER A 455 -13.54 -29.50 21.58
CA SER A 455 -12.66 -29.57 22.75
C SER A 455 -13.49 -29.79 24.04
#